data_f517ad5ea432def0446c8a6989144e35
#
_entry.id   f517ad5ea432def0446c8a6989144e35
#
_cell.length_a   1.000
_cell.length_b   1.000
_cell.length_c   1.000
_cell.angle_alpha   90.00
_cell.angle_beta   90.00
_cell.angle_gamma   90.00
#
_symmetry.space_group_name_H-M   'P 1'
#
loop_
_entity.id
_entity.type
_entity.pdbx_description
1 polymer ?
#
loop_
_entity_poly.entity_id
_entity_poly.type
_entity_poly.pdbx_seq_one_letter_code
_entity_poly.pdbx_strand_id
1 'polypeptide(L)'
;MSLTLIKNAQIVNEGKIVEGDVLIDGEFIVEIDSSISSKSADTTVIDAEGKFLIPGAIDDQVHFREPGLTHKADIKSESKAAIAGGITSFIEMPNTVPQATTQELLEQKFEIAANSSYANYSFMFGVTNDNLDELLAAISNFCSNNS
;
A
#
# COMPACT_ATOMS: atom_id res chain seq x y z
N MET A 1 -19.95 7.91 0.99
CA MET A 1 -19.07 6.76 1.29
C MET A 1 -19.64 5.58 0.54
N SER A 2 -18.81 4.81 -0.15
CA SER A 2 -19.28 3.69 -0.98
C SER A 2 -19.13 2.40 -0.17
N LEU A 3 -20.27 1.78 0.17
CA LEU A 3 -20.27 0.47 0.81
C LEU A 3 -19.92 -0.61 -0.24
N THR A 4 -19.02 -1.51 0.12
CA THR A 4 -18.71 -2.72 -0.66
C THR A 4 -18.94 -3.94 0.23
N LEU A 5 -19.76 -4.87 -0.25
CA LEU A 5 -20.04 -6.13 0.42
C LEU A 5 -19.46 -7.28 -0.41
N ILE A 6 -18.45 -7.96 0.14
CA ILE A 6 -17.89 -9.17 -0.43
C ILE A 6 -18.62 -10.36 0.21
N LYS A 7 -19.28 -11.18 -0.61
CA LYS A 7 -20.09 -12.31 -0.16
C LYS A 7 -19.44 -13.66 -0.50
N ASN A 8 -19.80 -14.67 0.27
CA ASN A 8 -19.46 -16.06 -0.01
C ASN A 8 -17.95 -16.30 -0.15
N ALA A 9 -17.14 -15.61 0.66
CA ALA A 9 -15.69 -15.71 0.63
C ALA A 9 -15.17 -16.79 1.60
N GLN A 10 -14.04 -17.42 1.28
CA GLN A 10 -13.19 -18.13 2.23
C GLN A 10 -12.14 -17.15 2.76
N ILE A 11 -12.45 -16.52 3.90
CA ILE A 11 -11.62 -15.48 4.50
C ILE A 11 -10.42 -16.14 5.18
N VAL A 12 -9.21 -15.83 4.70
CA VAL A 12 -7.95 -16.35 5.23
C VAL A 12 -7.28 -15.24 6.04
N ASN A 13 -7.22 -15.40 7.35
CA ASN A 13 -6.55 -14.46 8.25
C ASN A 13 -6.06 -15.19 9.51
N GLU A 14 -4.92 -14.77 10.06
CA GLU A 14 -4.34 -15.28 11.31
C GLU A 14 -4.28 -16.82 11.41
N GLY A 15 -3.92 -17.47 10.30
CA GLY A 15 -3.78 -18.92 10.23
C GLY A 15 -5.11 -19.69 10.22
N LYS A 16 -6.24 -19.01 10.01
CA LYS A 16 -7.57 -19.60 9.93
C LYS A 16 -8.20 -19.34 8.56
N ILE A 17 -9.12 -20.23 8.17
CA ILE A 17 -9.99 -20.04 7.02
C ILE A 17 -11.42 -20.13 7.54
N VAL A 18 -12.20 -19.08 7.29
CA VAL A 18 -13.60 -18.98 7.73
C VAL A 18 -14.46 -18.59 6.53
N GLU A 19 -15.56 -19.32 6.31
CA GLU A 19 -16.55 -18.91 5.31
C GLU A 19 -17.37 -17.72 5.85
N GLY A 20 -17.55 -16.69 5.03
CA GLY A 20 -18.30 -15.52 5.45
C GLY A 20 -18.29 -14.38 4.44
N ASP A 21 -18.88 -13.30 4.89
CA ASP A 21 -19.01 -12.05 4.17
C ASP A 21 -18.19 -10.95 4.84
N VAL A 22 -17.72 -9.98 4.06
CA VAL A 22 -16.97 -8.81 4.54
C VAL A 22 -17.63 -7.54 4.04
N LEU A 23 -17.98 -6.63 4.94
CA LEU A 23 -18.48 -5.30 4.62
C LEU A 23 -17.37 -4.27 4.78
N ILE A 24 -17.19 -3.45 3.75
CA ILE A 24 -16.20 -2.38 3.69
C ILE A 24 -16.93 -1.06 3.52
N ASP A 25 -16.57 -0.06 4.33
CA ASP A 25 -17.02 1.34 4.19
C ASP A 25 -15.81 2.23 3.91
N GLY A 26 -15.69 2.70 2.67
CA GLY A 26 -14.52 3.44 2.21
C GLY A 26 -13.24 2.62 2.37
N GLU A 27 -12.39 2.98 3.31
CA GLU A 27 -11.08 2.36 3.56
C GLU A 27 -11.10 1.35 4.73
N PHE A 28 -12.25 1.14 5.37
CA PHE A 28 -12.33 0.35 6.59
C PHE A 28 -13.17 -0.91 6.42
N ILE A 29 -12.68 -2.02 6.94
CA ILE A 29 -13.49 -3.22 7.17
C ILE A 29 -14.34 -2.95 8.41
N VAL A 30 -15.67 -2.90 8.22
CA VAL A 30 -16.60 -2.54 9.30
C VAL A 30 -17.36 -3.71 9.88
N GLU A 31 -17.45 -4.83 9.14
CA GLU A 31 -18.13 -6.03 9.61
C GLU A 31 -17.57 -7.27 8.91
N ILE A 32 -17.39 -8.35 9.65
CA ILE A 32 -17.10 -9.70 9.13
C ILE A 32 -18.05 -10.64 9.85
N ASP A 33 -18.90 -11.36 9.10
CA ASP A 33 -19.87 -12.31 9.66
C ASP A 33 -20.10 -13.46 8.66
N SER A 34 -20.72 -14.52 9.13
CA SER A 34 -21.13 -15.68 8.30
C SER A 34 -22.12 -15.28 7.20
N SER A 35 -22.91 -14.25 7.40
CA SER A 35 -23.81 -13.70 6.39
C SER A 35 -24.17 -12.25 6.73
N ILE A 36 -23.93 -11.34 5.80
CA ILE A 36 -24.24 -9.92 5.92
C ILE A 36 -25.30 -9.54 4.89
N SER A 37 -26.37 -8.88 5.35
CA SER A 37 -27.36 -8.30 4.45
C SER A 37 -26.89 -6.95 3.91
N SER A 38 -27.15 -6.66 2.64
CA SER A 38 -26.87 -5.34 2.08
C SER A 38 -27.61 -4.26 2.87
N LYS A 39 -26.87 -3.24 3.34
CA LYS A 39 -27.40 -2.17 4.20
C LYS A 39 -27.97 -0.98 3.41
N SER A 40 -27.73 -0.93 2.09
CA SER A 40 -28.19 0.15 1.19
C SER A 40 -28.34 -0.36 -0.23
N ALA A 41 -29.25 0.27 -0.98
CA ALA A 41 -29.40 -0.01 -2.42
C ALA A 41 -28.14 0.35 -3.23
N ASP A 42 -27.32 1.27 -2.73
CA ASP A 42 -26.08 1.72 -3.36
C ASP A 42 -24.85 0.89 -2.95
N THR A 43 -25.05 -0.23 -2.21
CA THR A 43 -23.94 -1.13 -1.84
C THR A 43 -23.46 -1.89 -3.06
N THR A 44 -22.17 -1.79 -3.39
CA THR A 44 -21.54 -2.64 -4.39
C THR A 44 -21.39 -4.05 -3.83
N VAL A 45 -21.99 -5.05 -4.46
CA VAL A 45 -21.90 -6.43 -4.02
C VAL A 45 -20.96 -7.21 -4.94
N ILE A 46 -19.98 -7.88 -4.35
CA ILE A 46 -19.03 -8.77 -5.02
C ILE A 46 -19.25 -10.18 -4.48
N ASP A 47 -19.70 -11.11 -5.33
CA ASP A 47 -19.77 -12.52 -4.96
C ASP A 47 -18.42 -13.17 -5.19
N ALA A 48 -17.78 -13.63 -4.12
CA ALA A 48 -16.49 -14.30 -4.19
C ALA A 48 -16.62 -15.76 -4.68
N GLU A 49 -17.84 -16.31 -4.79
CA GLU A 49 -18.10 -17.68 -5.30
C GLU A 49 -17.25 -18.75 -4.61
N GLY A 50 -17.01 -18.60 -3.32
CA GLY A 50 -16.16 -19.50 -2.53
C GLY A 50 -14.65 -19.32 -2.74
N LYS A 51 -14.22 -18.29 -3.43
CA LYS A 51 -12.80 -17.97 -3.61
C LYS A 51 -12.18 -17.48 -2.29
N PHE A 52 -10.88 -17.64 -2.17
CA PHE A 52 -10.14 -17.13 -1.03
C PHE A 52 -10.06 -15.60 -1.04
N LEU A 53 -10.40 -15.00 0.08
CA LEU A 53 -10.18 -13.61 0.39
C LEU A 53 -9.01 -13.51 1.37
N ILE A 54 -7.94 -12.88 0.95
CA ILE A 54 -6.73 -12.69 1.75
C ILE A 54 -6.45 -11.20 1.94
N PRO A 55 -5.76 -10.78 3.01
CA PRO A 55 -5.23 -9.42 3.10
C PRO A 55 -4.34 -9.11 1.90
N GLY A 56 -4.34 -7.85 1.46
CA GLY A 56 -3.41 -7.40 0.43
C GLY A 56 -1.97 -7.59 0.87
N ALA A 57 -1.12 -8.10 -0.02
CA ALA A 57 0.28 -8.31 0.30
C ALA A 57 1.04 -6.97 0.38
N ILE A 58 2.03 -6.93 1.26
CA ILE A 58 2.98 -5.81 1.38
C ILE A 58 4.33 -6.29 0.85
N ASP A 59 4.87 -5.59 -0.15
CA ASP A 59 6.23 -5.82 -0.63
C ASP A 59 7.14 -4.74 -0.02
N ASP A 60 7.97 -5.14 0.90
CA ASP A 60 8.82 -4.24 1.69
C ASP A 60 10.17 -3.93 1.03
N GLN A 61 10.40 -4.42 -0.20
CA GLN A 61 11.65 -4.18 -0.92
C GLN A 61 11.46 -4.19 -2.43
N VAL A 62 11.02 -3.06 -2.99
CA VAL A 62 10.88 -2.91 -4.46
C VAL A 62 11.91 -1.94 -5.05
N HIS A 63 12.08 -2.02 -6.37
CA HIS A 63 12.96 -1.16 -7.16
C HIS A 63 12.21 -0.60 -8.37
N PHE A 64 11.33 0.37 -8.16
CA PHE A 64 10.53 1.01 -9.22
C PHE A 64 11.30 2.04 -10.03
N ARG A 65 12.52 2.38 -9.59
CA ARG A 65 13.53 3.12 -10.37
C ARG A 65 13.25 4.60 -10.60
N GLU A 66 12.21 5.15 -10.06
CA GLU A 66 11.89 6.57 -10.17
C GLU A 66 12.24 7.32 -8.86
N PRO A 67 12.89 8.48 -8.95
CA PRO A 67 13.32 9.24 -10.14
C PRO A 67 14.59 8.72 -10.82
N GLY A 68 14.84 9.23 -12.03
CA GLY A 68 16.13 9.19 -12.74
C GLY A 68 16.47 7.93 -13.51
N LEU A 69 15.79 6.81 -13.26
CA LEU A 69 16.02 5.53 -13.96
C LEU A 69 14.74 5.03 -14.66
N THR A 70 13.86 5.93 -15.04
CA THR A 70 12.53 5.63 -15.63
C THR A 70 12.57 4.92 -16.98
N HIS A 71 13.73 4.84 -17.61
CA HIS A 71 13.95 3.97 -18.77
C HIS A 71 13.87 2.47 -18.42
N LYS A 72 13.92 2.11 -17.14
CA LYS A 72 13.79 0.73 -16.65
C LYS A 72 12.38 0.46 -16.15
N ALA A 73 11.84 1.36 -15.34
CA ALA A 73 10.53 1.28 -14.73
C ALA A 73 10.15 2.63 -14.09
N ASP A 74 8.87 2.84 -13.80
CA ASP A 74 8.37 4.01 -13.09
C ASP A 74 7.32 3.60 -12.03
N ILE A 75 7.05 4.50 -11.07
CA ILE A 75 6.11 4.22 -9.97
C ILE A 75 4.71 3.92 -10.50
N LYS A 76 4.28 4.59 -11.56
CA LYS A 76 2.94 4.42 -12.10
C LYS A 76 2.72 3.03 -12.70
N SER A 77 3.63 2.57 -13.55
CA SER A 77 3.53 1.26 -14.20
C SER A 77 3.71 0.12 -13.22
N GLU A 78 4.70 0.25 -12.33
CA GLU A 78 5.04 -0.82 -11.39
C GLU A 78 4.03 -0.95 -10.26
N SER A 79 3.49 0.16 -9.73
CA SER A 79 2.41 0.09 -8.73
C SER A 79 1.12 -0.49 -9.32
N LYS A 80 0.83 -0.23 -10.61
CA LYS A 80 -0.29 -0.87 -11.31
C LYS A 80 -0.08 -2.38 -11.46
N ALA A 81 1.14 -2.80 -11.80
CA ALA A 81 1.49 -4.22 -11.86
C ALA A 81 1.43 -4.89 -10.48
N ALA A 82 1.87 -4.21 -9.44
CA ALA A 82 1.80 -4.65 -8.05
C ALA A 82 0.33 -4.95 -7.64
N ILE A 83 -0.58 -3.98 -7.85
CA ILE A 83 -2.03 -4.18 -7.58
C ILE A 83 -2.60 -5.35 -8.39
N ALA A 84 -2.24 -5.48 -9.66
CA ALA A 84 -2.70 -6.60 -10.48
C ALA A 84 -2.20 -7.97 -9.96
N GLY A 85 -1.06 -7.99 -9.26
CA GLY A 85 -0.50 -9.16 -8.57
C GLY A 85 -1.01 -9.38 -7.14
N GLY A 86 -1.85 -8.46 -6.60
CA GLY A 86 -2.38 -8.55 -5.23
C GLY A 86 -1.49 -7.88 -4.17
N ILE A 87 -0.46 -7.12 -4.58
CA ILE A 87 0.34 -6.28 -3.69
C ILE A 87 -0.34 -4.93 -3.55
N THR A 88 -0.81 -4.61 -2.35
CA THR A 88 -1.56 -3.38 -2.07
C THR A 88 -0.72 -2.28 -1.46
N SER A 89 0.48 -2.61 -0.99
CA SER A 89 1.43 -1.67 -0.39
C SER A 89 2.85 -2.06 -0.74
N PHE A 90 3.72 -1.07 -0.96
CA PHE A 90 5.13 -1.32 -1.23
C PHE A 90 6.04 -0.35 -0.49
N ILE A 91 7.30 -0.77 -0.28
CA ILE A 91 8.37 0.09 0.22
C ILE A 91 9.51 0.09 -0.81
N GLU A 92 9.79 1.24 -1.41
CA GLU A 92 10.82 1.35 -2.42
C GLU A 92 12.19 1.68 -1.83
N MET A 93 13.20 1.03 -2.38
CA MET A 93 14.59 1.22 -2.01
C MET A 93 15.13 2.60 -2.43
N PRO A 94 16.15 3.14 -1.71
CA PRO A 94 16.65 4.49 -1.91
C PRO A 94 17.55 4.65 -3.14
N ASN A 95 17.87 3.57 -3.86
CA ASN A 95 18.86 3.51 -4.94
C ASN A 95 18.33 4.03 -6.29
N THR A 96 17.76 5.21 -6.28
CA THR A 96 17.31 6.00 -7.43
C THR A 96 18.39 7.01 -7.88
N VAL A 97 18.10 7.88 -8.83
CA VAL A 97 19.02 8.94 -9.26
C VAL A 97 18.28 10.28 -9.28
N PRO A 98 18.54 11.17 -8.30
CA PRO A 98 19.48 10.99 -7.17
C PRO A 98 19.04 9.90 -6.17
N GLN A 99 19.97 9.44 -5.34
CA GLN A 99 19.64 8.53 -4.23
C GLN A 99 18.91 9.30 -3.12
N ALA A 100 17.93 8.69 -2.48
CA ALA A 100 17.15 9.31 -1.40
C ALA A 100 17.95 9.35 -0.08
N THR A 101 18.99 10.18 -0.02
CA THR A 101 19.93 10.32 1.10
C THR A 101 19.75 11.61 1.90
N THR A 102 18.78 12.44 1.53
CA THR A 102 18.37 13.64 2.26
C THR A 102 16.85 13.65 2.42
N GLN A 103 16.34 14.41 3.38
CA GLN A 103 14.89 14.56 3.58
C GLN A 103 14.21 15.13 2.34
N GLU A 104 14.82 16.14 1.69
CA GLU A 104 14.29 16.73 0.47
C GLU A 104 14.14 15.70 -0.66
N LEU A 105 15.14 14.86 -0.88
CA LEU A 105 15.10 13.82 -1.91
C LEU A 105 14.08 12.72 -1.59
N LEU A 106 13.90 12.40 -0.31
CA LEU A 106 12.85 11.49 0.14
C LEU A 106 11.46 12.09 -0.12
N GLU A 107 11.24 13.37 0.21
CA GLU A 107 9.97 14.07 0.00
C GLU A 107 9.61 14.16 -1.49
N GLN A 108 10.56 14.42 -2.36
CA GLN A 108 10.35 14.36 -3.82
C GLN A 108 9.81 13.01 -4.28
N LYS A 109 10.28 11.89 -3.71
CA LYS A 109 9.73 10.57 -4.03
C LYS A 109 8.29 10.42 -3.56
N PHE A 110 7.96 10.92 -2.37
CA PHE A 110 6.58 10.94 -1.88
C PHE A 110 5.67 11.76 -2.79
N GLU A 111 6.12 12.93 -3.27
CA GLU A 111 5.37 13.76 -4.20
C GLU A 111 5.11 13.07 -5.55
N ILE A 112 6.12 12.38 -6.10
CA ILE A 112 5.97 11.62 -7.34
C ILE A 112 4.92 10.52 -7.15
N ALA A 113 5.02 9.75 -6.06
CA ALA A 113 4.10 8.66 -5.77
C ALA A 113 2.66 9.16 -5.49
N ALA A 114 2.50 10.28 -4.81
CA ALA A 114 1.19 10.90 -4.54
C ALA A 114 0.41 11.20 -5.83
N ASN A 115 1.13 11.49 -6.92
CA ASN A 115 0.53 11.81 -8.22
C ASN A 115 0.45 10.62 -9.19
N SER A 116 1.07 9.48 -8.88
CA SER A 116 1.24 8.40 -9.85
C SER A 116 0.92 7.01 -9.33
N SER A 117 1.07 6.73 -8.04
CA SER A 117 0.90 5.39 -7.49
C SER A 117 -0.56 4.94 -7.43
N TYR A 118 -0.79 3.68 -7.76
CA TYR A 118 -2.07 2.97 -7.58
C TYR A 118 -2.13 2.17 -6.26
N ALA A 119 -0.97 1.90 -5.63
CA ALA A 119 -0.85 1.19 -4.37
C ALA A 119 -0.45 2.15 -3.24
N ASN A 120 -0.65 1.74 -1.99
CA ASN A 120 -0.05 2.43 -0.85
C ASN A 120 1.48 2.32 -0.95
N TYR A 121 2.17 3.36 -0.51
CA TYR A 121 3.61 3.44 -0.71
C TYR A 121 4.33 4.00 0.51
N SER A 122 5.58 3.57 0.63
CA SER A 122 6.59 4.18 1.50
C SER A 122 7.95 4.09 0.82
N PHE A 123 8.94 4.76 1.38
CA PHE A 123 10.28 4.83 0.82
C PHE A 123 11.32 4.65 1.92
N MET A 124 12.38 3.90 1.61
CA MET A 124 13.52 3.80 2.50
C MET A 124 14.44 4.99 2.34
N PHE A 125 14.91 5.52 3.46
CA PHE A 125 15.97 6.53 3.49
C PHE A 125 17.32 5.87 3.24
N GLY A 126 18.12 6.44 2.36
CA GLY A 126 19.46 5.95 2.05
C GLY A 126 20.48 6.42 3.06
N VAL A 127 21.18 5.49 3.69
CA VAL A 127 22.25 5.80 4.66
C VAL A 127 23.60 5.67 3.97
N THR A 128 24.47 6.66 4.20
CA THR A 128 25.85 6.73 3.73
C THR A 128 26.80 7.03 4.89
N ASN A 129 28.10 7.02 4.62
CA ASN A 129 29.08 7.38 5.64
C ASN A 129 29.03 8.86 6.04
N ASP A 130 28.39 9.71 5.24
CA ASP A 130 28.50 11.17 5.33
C ASP A 130 27.15 11.86 5.61
N ASN A 131 26.03 11.10 5.80
CA ASN A 131 24.69 11.70 5.99
C ASN A 131 24.01 11.34 7.32
N LEU A 132 24.78 11.06 8.37
CA LEU A 132 24.21 10.70 9.68
C LEU A 132 23.30 11.81 10.25
N ASP A 133 23.68 13.06 10.11
CA ASP A 133 22.88 14.20 10.60
C ASP A 133 21.52 14.30 9.88
N GLU A 134 21.48 14.05 8.58
CA GLU A 134 20.26 13.97 7.78
C GLU A 134 19.36 12.83 8.25
N LEU A 135 19.93 11.66 8.50
CA LEU A 135 19.19 10.51 9.03
C LEU A 135 18.56 10.81 10.40
N LEU A 136 19.33 11.39 11.31
CA LEU A 136 18.84 11.74 12.66
C LEU A 136 17.74 12.80 12.61
N ALA A 137 17.87 13.79 11.72
CA ALA A 137 16.85 14.80 11.48
C ALA A 137 15.56 14.18 10.90
N ALA A 138 15.67 13.27 9.94
CA ALA A 138 14.53 12.56 9.35
C ALA A 138 13.76 11.76 10.41
N ILE A 139 14.45 11.02 11.28
CA ILE A 139 13.85 10.26 12.40
C ILE A 139 13.13 11.21 13.37
N SER A 140 13.77 12.31 13.75
CA SER A 140 13.20 13.28 14.69
C SER A 140 11.90 13.89 14.15
N ASN A 141 11.88 14.30 12.87
CA ASN A 141 10.72 14.86 12.22
C ASN A 141 9.56 13.86 12.11
N PHE A 142 9.87 12.58 11.80
CA PHE A 142 8.87 11.53 11.76
C PHE A 142 8.21 11.32 13.14
N CYS A 143 9.00 11.25 14.21
CA CYS A 143 8.48 11.08 15.56
C CYS A 143 7.64 12.28 16.03
N SER A 144 8.03 13.51 15.65
CA SER A 144 7.33 14.73 16.07
C SER A 144 5.98 14.94 15.39
N ASN A 145 5.81 14.43 14.16
CA ASN A 145 4.58 14.58 13.38
C ASN A 145 3.53 13.49 13.66
N ASN A 146 3.88 12.45 14.40
CA ASN A 146 2.99 11.32 14.74
C ASN A 146 2.70 11.19 16.26
N SER A 147 2.93 12.27 17.04
CA SER A 147 2.67 12.30 18.49
C SER A 147 1.37 13.04 18.83
#